data_b0cc86f0b12ecfde6bde19b877b7a9f8
#
_entry.id   b0cc86f0b12ecfde6bde19b877b7a9f8
#
_cell.length_a   1.000
_cell.length_b   1.000
_cell.length_c   1.000
_cell.angle_alpha   90.00
_cell.angle_beta   90.00
_cell.angle_gamma   90.00
#
_symmetry.space_group_name_H-M   'P 1'
#
loop_
_entity.id
_entity.type
_entity.pdbx_description
1 polymer ?
#
loop_
_entity_poly.entity_id
_entity_poly.type
_entity_poly.pdbx_seq_one_letter_code
_entity_poly.pdbx_strand_id
1 'polypeptide(L)'
;MKLFLPLYMLRLNINNETSRLRAVILGIAKSNGGIPKLEDCYDPKSIDHVLAGSYPKEQDMVSEMEAVVQVFKKYDVQVFRPEVIEDYNQIFSRDIAFVIEDTFIEANILPDREREYKAIEKVISQINPKKIVILPKECHVE
;
A
#
# COMPACT_ATOMS: atom_id res chain seq x y z
N MET A 1 -26.26 -7.78 -28.43
CA MET A 1 -24.92 -7.74 -27.82
C MET A 1 -25.10 -7.38 -26.36
N LYS A 2 -25.12 -8.39 -25.47
CA LYS A 2 -25.20 -8.12 -24.02
C LYS A 2 -23.85 -7.57 -23.56
N LEU A 3 -23.80 -6.31 -23.18
CA LEU A 3 -22.65 -5.77 -22.43
C LEU A 3 -22.52 -6.59 -21.14
N PHE A 4 -21.52 -7.44 -21.04
CA PHE A 4 -21.06 -7.96 -19.76
C PHE A 4 -20.38 -6.77 -19.05
N LEU A 5 -21.13 -6.09 -18.22
CA LEU A 5 -20.53 -5.24 -17.20
C LEU A 5 -19.68 -6.18 -16.31
N PRO A 6 -18.41 -5.87 -16.06
CA PRO A 6 -17.59 -6.69 -15.17
C PRO A 6 -18.26 -6.73 -13.79
N LEU A 7 -18.51 -7.94 -13.30
CA LEU A 7 -19.39 -8.24 -12.16
C LEU A 7 -18.82 -7.78 -10.81
N TYR A 8 -17.61 -7.23 -10.76
CA TYR A 8 -16.92 -6.84 -9.52
C TYR A 8 -16.07 -5.60 -9.74
N MET A 9 -16.69 -4.45 -9.88
CA MET A 9 -15.96 -3.19 -9.75
C MET A 9 -15.96 -2.77 -8.28
N LEU A 10 -14.78 -2.53 -7.73
CA LEU A 10 -14.62 -1.88 -6.43
C LEU A 10 -15.29 -0.51 -6.46
N ARG A 11 -16.27 -0.32 -5.57
CA ARG A 11 -16.90 0.99 -5.40
C ARG A 11 -16.12 1.78 -4.36
N LEU A 12 -15.52 2.87 -4.80
CA LEU A 12 -14.86 3.82 -3.93
C LEU A 12 -15.88 4.77 -3.29
N ASN A 13 -15.71 5.11 -2.01
CA ASN A 13 -16.59 6.02 -1.29
C ASN A 13 -15.95 6.46 0.04
N ILE A 14 -14.92 7.28 -0.02
CA ILE A 14 -14.21 7.83 1.16
C ILE A 14 -14.53 9.31 1.29
N ASN A 15 -15.52 9.64 2.12
CA ASN A 15 -15.99 11.02 2.29
C ASN A 15 -15.49 11.68 3.57
N ASN A 16 -14.90 10.92 4.46
CA ASN A 16 -14.34 11.41 5.74
C ASN A 16 -13.49 10.31 6.40
N GLU A 17 -12.78 10.67 7.44
CA GLU A 17 -11.84 9.78 8.17
C GLU A 17 -12.52 8.95 9.28
N THR A 18 -13.78 9.23 9.59
CA THR A 18 -14.48 8.64 10.76
C THR A 18 -15.55 7.62 10.39
N SER A 19 -15.93 7.52 9.12
CA SER A 19 -16.89 6.52 8.65
C SER A 19 -16.30 5.11 8.73
N ARG A 20 -17.19 4.12 8.81
CA ARG A 20 -16.78 2.72 8.86
C ARG A 20 -15.95 2.34 7.63
N LEU A 21 -14.70 1.92 7.86
CA LEU A 21 -13.84 1.35 6.83
C LEU A 21 -14.46 0.07 6.25
N ARG A 22 -14.48 -0.09 4.96
CA ARG A 22 -15.04 -1.25 4.25
C ARG A 22 -13.98 -2.09 3.56
N ALA A 23 -12.97 -1.44 3.02
CA ALA A 23 -11.85 -2.08 2.34
C ALA A 23 -10.58 -1.27 2.51
N VAL A 24 -9.44 -1.95 2.48
CA VAL A 24 -8.12 -1.33 2.60
C VAL A 24 -7.10 -2.08 1.75
N ILE A 25 -6.16 -1.37 1.17
CA ILE A 25 -4.91 -1.94 0.67
C ILE A 25 -3.91 -1.85 1.83
N LEU A 26 -3.51 -3.00 2.36
CA LEU A 26 -2.53 -3.10 3.44
C LEU A 26 -1.21 -3.60 2.90
N GLY A 27 -0.14 -2.89 3.14
CA GLY A 27 1.20 -3.27 2.74
C GLY A 27 1.63 -4.65 3.24
N ILE A 28 2.75 -5.14 2.78
CA ILE A 28 3.29 -6.47 3.12
C ILE A 28 4.74 -6.35 3.56
N ALA A 29 5.10 -7.06 4.63
CA ALA A 29 6.47 -7.07 5.16
C ALA A 29 7.30 -8.26 4.66
N LYS A 30 6.67 -9.24 4.01
CA LYS A 30 7.36 -10.42 3.47
C LYS A 30 8.31 -10.02 2.36
N SER A 31 9.55 -10.55 2.41
CA SER A 31 10.62 -10.28 1.44
C SER A 31 10.97 -8.78 1.35
N ASN A 32 11.07 -8.11 2.49
CA ASN A 32 11.28 -6.67 2.56
C ASN A 32 12.72 -6.20 2.29
N GLY A 33 13.64 -7.11 1.91
CA GLY A 33 15.05 -6.83 1.67
C GLY A 33 15.94 -6.90 2.92
N GLY A 34 15.36 -7.21 4.10
CA GLY A 34 16.11 -7.36 5.35
C GLY A 34 16.61 -6.05 5.95
N ILE A 35 17.73 -6.09 6.66
CA ILE A 35 18.34 -4.91 7.27
C ILE A 35 19.05 -4.11 6.17
N PRO A 36 18.67 -2.83 5.92
CA PRO A 36 19.31 -2.02 4.90
C PRO A 36 20.76 -1.69 5.32
N LYS A 37 21.59 -1.44 4.33
CA LYS A 37 22.90 -0.87 4.59
C LYS A 37 22.76 0.58 5.04
N LEU A 38 23.67 1.05 5.88
CA LEU A 38 23.61 2.43 6.40
C LEU A 38 23.63 3.47 5.27
N GLU A 39 24.35 3.20 4.19
CA GLU A 39 24.45 4.06 3.01
C GLU A 39 23.15 4.17 2.21
N ASP A 40 22.25 3.16 2.35
CA ASP A 40 20.96 3.11 1.67
C ASP A 40 19.82 3.69 2.53
N CYS A 41 20.11 4.06 3.78
CA CYS A 41 19.14 4.65 4.69
C CYS A 41 19.03 6.16 4.44
N TYR A 42 17.83 6.64 4.14
CA TYR A 42 17.53 8.07 3.97
C TYR A 42 16.69 8.66 5.11
N ASP A 43 15.98 7.84 5.88
CA ASP A 43 15.19 8.32 7.01
C ASP A 43 15.97 8.17 8.34
N PRO A 44 15.87 9.19 9.23
CA PRO A 44 16.64 9.21 10.49
C PRO A 44 16.37 8.01 11.40
N LYS A 45 15.15 7.48 11.42
CA LYS A 45 14.78 6.35 12.28
C LYS A 45 15.42 5.05 11.82
N SER A 46 15.45 4.80 10.51
CA SER A 46 16.16 3.65 9.96
C SER A 46 17.66 3.73 10.28
N ILE A 47 18.26 4.90 10.13
CA ILE A 47 19.67 5.13 10.48
C ILE A 47 19.92 4.80 11.95
N ASP A 48 19.12 5.35 12.88
CA ASP A 48 19.23 5.10 14.31
C ASP A 48 19.13 3.61 14.63
N HIS A 49 18.16 2.91 14.07
CA HIS A 49 17.95 1.49 14.30
C HIS A 49 19.07 0.61 13.73
N VAL A 50 19.58 0.95 12.54
CA VAL A 50 20.72 0.22 11.96
C VAL A 50 21.97 0.40 12.82
N LEU A 51 22.28 1.63 13.24
CA LEU A 51 23.43 1.92 14.10
C LEU A 51 23.31 1.26 15.48
N ALA A 52 22.11 1.20 16.05
CA ALA A 52 21.85 0.56 17.33
C ALA A 52 21.76 -0.98 17.24
N GLY A 53 21.79 -1.57 16.05
CA GLY A 53 21.55 -3.00 15.84
C GLY A 53 20.14 -3.46 16.26
N SER A 54 19.16 -2.54 16.27
CA SER A 54 17.78 -2.77 16.68
C SER A 54 16.79 -2.67 15.51
N TYR A 55 17.28 -2.81 14.28
CA TYR A 55 16.39 -2.81 13.12
C TYR A 55 15.42 -4.00 13.18
N PRO A 56 14.13 -3.79 12.91
CA PRO A 56 13.12 -4.84 13.03
C PRO A 56 13.45 -6.05 12.13
N LYS A 57 13.23 -7.25 12.66
CA LYS A 57 13.36 -8.47 11.85
C LYS A 57 12.15 -8.66 10.98
N GLU A 58 12.34 -9.15 9.76
CA GLU A 58 11.24 -9.42 8.82
C GLU A 58 10.13 -10.26 9.45
N GLN A 59 10.49 -11.31 10.17
CA GLN A 59 9.51 -12.19 10.79
C GLN A 59 8.61 -11.47 11.81
N ASP A 60 9.17 -10.54 12.58
CA ASP A 60 8.42 -9.76 13.56
C ASP A 60 7.46 -8.81 12.84
N MET A 61 7.94 -8.10 11.82
CA MET A 61 7.12 -7.22 10.98
C MET A 61 5.99 -7.99 10.27
N VAL A 62 6.26 -9.18 9.74
CA VAL A 62 5.24 -10.05 9.14
C VAL A 62 4.18 -10.42 10.16
N SER A 63 4.59 -10.82 11.38
CA SER A 63 3.65 -11.18 12.47
C SER A 63 2.77 -10.00 12.86
N GLU A 64 3.33 -8.81 12.99
CA GLU A 64 2.59 -7.59 13.31
C GLU A 64 1.60 -7.23 12.20
N MET A 65 2.00 -7.28 10.95
CA MET A 65 1.12 -7.02 9.81
C MET A 65 -0.02 -8.03 9.74
N GLU A 66 0.23 -9.32 10.00
CA GLU A 66 -0.84 -10.32 10.04
C GLU A 66 -1.78 -10.13 11.24
N ALA A 67 -1.30 -9.65 12.37
CA ALA A 67 -2.16 -9.27 13.50
C ALA A 67 -3.11 -8.13 13.11
N VAL A 68 -2.63 -7.12 12.37
CA VAL A 68 -3.48 -6.05 11.82
C VAL A 68 -4.54 -6.60 10.85
N VAL A 69 -4.17 -7.57 9.99
CA VAL A 69 -5.15 -8.26 9.13
C VAL A 69 -6.26 -8.91 9.94
N GLN A 70 -5.93 -9.58 11.07
CA GLN A 70 -6.96 -10.21 11.91
C GLN A 70 -7.90 -9.17 12.55
N VAL A 71 -7.37 -8.00 12.93
CA VAL A 71 -8.20 -6.88 13.41
C VAL A 71 -9.17 -6.43 12.32
N PHE A 72 -8.70 -6.19 11.11
CA PHE A 72 -9.57 -5.82 10.00
C PHE A 72 -10.65 -6.86 9.70
N LYS A 73 -10.29 -8.14 9.68
CA LYS A 73 -11.25 -9.25 9.50
C LYS A 73 -12.32 -9.25 10.59
N LYS A 74 -11.95 -9.03 11.85
CA LYS A 74 -12.89 -8.95 12.98
C LYS A 74 -13.95 -7.87 12.78
N TYR A 75 -13.64 -6.80 12.06
CA TYR A 75 -14.54 -5.69 11.75
C TYR A 75 -15.15 -5.75 10.36
N ASP A 76 -15.09 -6.91 9.68
CA ASP A 76 -15.59 -7.13 8.32
C ASP A 76 -15.00 -6.15 7.28
N VAL A 77 -13.74 -5.79 7.45
CA VAL A 77 -13.00 -4.97 6.49
C VAL A 77 -12.33 -5.89 5.47
N GLN A 78 -12.60 -5.69 4.20
CA GLN A 78 -11.92 -6.39 3.12
C GLN A 78 -10.47 -5.91 3.02
N VAL A 79 -9.52 -6.83 3.13
CA VAL A 79 -8.09 -6.50 3.06
C VAL A 79 -7.53 -6.98 1.72
N PHE A 80 -7.03 -6.05 0.93
CA PHE A 80 -6.23 -6.32 -0.25
C PHE A 80 -4.76 -6.27 0.11
N ARG A 81 -3.97 -7.16 -0.46
CA ARG A 81 -2.52 -7.20 -0.26
C ARG A 81 -1.82 -7.05 -1.60
N PRO A 82 -0.70 -6.31 -1.66
CA PRO A 82 0.13 -6.28 -2.85
C PRO A 82 0.70 -7.68 -3.16
N GLU A 83 1.05 -7.92 -4.40
CA GLU A 83 1.88 -9.07 -4.76
C GLU A 83 3.28 -8.89 -4.17
N VAL A 84 3.87 -9.98 -3.66
CA VAL A 84 5.21 -9.93 -3.09
C VAL A 84 6.23 -9.64 -4.19
N ILE A 85 7.01 -8.58 -4.00
CA ILE A 85 8.21 -8.31 -4.80
C ILE A 85 9.39 -8.76 -3.94
N GLU A 86 10.26 -9.61 -4.50
CA GLU A 86 11.40 -10.15 -3.77
C GLU A 86 12.41 -9.04 -3.43
N ASP A 87 12.92 -9.08 -2.20
CA ASP A 87 13.89 -8.13 -1.65
C ASP A 87 13.46 -6.65 -1.81
N TYR A 88 12.20 -6.37 -1.49
CA TYR A 88 11.61 -5.06 -1.72
C TYR A 88 10.64 -4.64 -0.62
N ASN A 89 10.86 -3.47 -0.02
CA ASN A 89 10.00 -2.97 1.04
C ASN A 89 8.66 -2.48 0.49
N GLN A 90 7.57 -3.13 0.93
CA GLN A 90 6.20 -2.83 0.51
C GLN A 90 5.26 -2.57 1.70
N ILE A 91 5.81 -2.19 2.86
CA ILE A 91 5.01 -2.02 4.08
C ILE A 91 4.10 -0.79 3.97
N PHE A 92 4.57 0.29 3.34
CA PHE A 92 3.94 1.61 3.35
C PHE A 92 3.04 1.85 2.13
N SER A 93 2.03 1.01 1.92
CA SER A 93 1.11 1.15 0.80
C SER A 93 0.31 2.46 0.79
N ARG A 94 0.20 3.15 1.93
CA ARG A 94 -0.46 4.46 2.02
C ARG A 94 0.24 5.56 1.23
N ASP A 95 1.55 5.40 0.99
CA ASP A 95 2.36 6.43 0.32
C ASP A 95 2.20 6.38 -1.20
N ILE A 96 1.76 5.23 -1.75
CA ILE A 96 1.67 5.04 -3.20
C ILE A 96 0.34 5.50 -3.78
N ALA A 97 -0.74 5.45 -3.00
CA ALA A 97 -2.07 5.85 -3.46
C ALA A 97 -3.00 6.12 -2.28
N PHE A 98 -4.05 6.89 -2.55
CA PHE A 98 -5.13 7.15 -1.61
C PHE A 98 -6.46 7.37 -2.34
N VAL A 99 -7.56 7.42 -1.59
CA VAL A 99 -8.91 7.61 -2.14
C VAL A 99 -9.52 8.86 -1.54
N ILE A 100 -10.07 9.71 -2.40
CA ILE A 100 -10.93 10.82 -2.00
C ILE A 100 -12.27 10.63 -2.71
N GLU A 101 -13.35 10.60 -1.93
CA GLU A 101 -14.70 10.33 -2.44
C GLU A 101 -14.72 9.04 -3.27
N ASP A 102 -14.98 9.13 -4.54
CA ASP A 102 -15.05 8.01 -5.47
C ASP A 102 -13.85 7.93 -6.44
N THR A 103 -12.78 8.64 -6.12
CA THR A 103 -11.58 8.76 -6.96
C THR A 103 -10.38 8.14 -6.29
N PHE A 104 -9.72 7.22 -7.00
CA PHE A 104 -8.42 6.67 -6.63
C PHE A 104 -7.32 7.59 -7.18
N ILE A 105 -6.46 8.05 -6.30
CA ILE A 105 -5.38 8.98 -6.65
C ILE A 105 -4.06 8.25 -6.51
N GLU A 106 -3.36 8.09 -7.63
CA GLU A 106 -2.01 7.56 -7.70
C GLU A 106 -1.03 8.69 -7.39
N ALA A 107 -0.26 8.52 -6.32
CA ALA A 107 0.70 9.52 -5.87
C ALA A 107 1.99 9.47 -6.67
N ASN A 108 2.72 10.58 -6.71
CA ASN A 108 4.12 10.56 -7.15
C ASN A 108 4.98 9.95 -6.05
N ILE A 109 5.68 8.90 -6.38
CA ILE A 109 6.58 8.20 -5.48
C ILE A 109 8.02 8.25 -5.99
N LEU A 110 8.95 7.93 -5.11
CA LEU A 110 10.36 7.83 -5.49
C LEU A 110 10.52 6.74 -6.56
N PRO A 111 11.45 6.94 -7.54
CA PRO A 111 11.70 5.97 -8.59
C PRO A 111 11.98 4.56 -8.08
N ASP A 112 12.67 4.44 -6.95
CA ASP A 112 12.99 3.16 -6.30
C ASP A 112 11.74 2.42 -5.81
N ARG A 113 10.59 3.11 -5.72
CA ARG A 113 9.32 2.56 -5.26
C ARG A 113 8.31 2.30 -6.37
N GLU A 114 8.62 2.61 -7.61
CA GLU A 114 7.68 2.48 -8.75
C GLU A 114 7.13 1.06 -8.94
N ARG A 115 7.88 0.03 -8.53
CA ARG A 115 7.44 -1.36 -8.62
C ARG A 115 6.21 -1.66 -7.74
N GLU A 116 5.96 -0.86 -6.70
CA GLU A 116 4.82 -1.06 -5.79
C GLU A 116 3.47 -0.91 -6.51
N TYR A 117 3.37 -0.04 -7.53
CA TYR A 117 2.15 0.06 -8.35
C TYR A 117 1.81 -1.24 -9.06
N LYS A 118 2.82 -1.91 -9.63
CA LYS A 118 2.61 -3.20 -10.29
C LYS A 118 2.11 -4.25 -9.32
N ALA A 119 2.58 -4.20 -8.08
CA ALA A 119 2.18 -5.14 -7.04
C ALA A 119 0.71 -5.00 -6.61
N ILE A 120 0.09 -3.85 -6.84
CA ILE A 120 -1.35 -3.61 -6.57
C ILE A 120 -2.21 -3.55 -7.84
N GLU A 121 -1.67 -3.83 -9.01
CA GLU A 121 -2.37 -3.74 -10.30
C GLU A 121 -3.66 -4.57 -10.33
N LYS A 122 -3.67 -5.76 -9.71
CA LYS A 122 -4.88 -6.59 -9.59
C LYS A 122 -5.99 -5.92 -8.79
N VAL A 123 -5.66 -5.06 -7.85
CA VAL A 123 -6.65 -4.28 -7.08
C VAL A 123 -7.12 -3.11 -7.92
N ILE A 124 -6.18 -2.37 -8.52
CA ILE A 124 -6.47 -1.22 -9.37
C ILE A 124 -7.36 -1.61 -10.56
N SER A 125 -7.12 -2.77 -11.17
CA SER A 125 -7.93 -3.27 -12.31
C SER A 125 -9.41 -3.49 -11.98
N GLN A 126 -9.78 -3.55 -10.70
CA GLN A 126 -11.17 -3.63 -10.23
C GLN A 126 -11.82 -2.25 -10.08
N ILE A 127 -11.08 -1.18 -10.23
CA ILE A 127 -11.57 0.20 -10.14
C ILE A 127 -11.96 0.69 -11.53
N ASN A 128 -13.04 1.49 -11.62
CA ASN A 128 -13.39 2.13 -12.86
C ASN A 128 -12.24 3.03 -13.35
N PRO A 129 -11.66 2.81 -14.53
CA PRO A 129 -10.54 3.62 -15.01
C PRO A 129 -10.82 5.13 -15.07
N LYS A 130 -12.09 5.52 -15.23
CA LYS A 130 -12.50 6.94 -15.19
C LYS A 130 -12.41 7.57 -13.80
N LYS A 131 -12.20 6.75 -12.78
CA LYS A 131 -12.05 7.15 -11.36
C LYS A 131 -10.62 7.04 -10.88
N ILE A 132 -9.66 6.89 -11.77
CA ILE A 132 -8.23 6.85 -11.45
C ILE A 132 -7.62 8.15 -11.94
N VAL A 133 -6.94 8.85 -11.07
CA VAL A 133 -6.19 10.07 -11.34
C VAL A 133 -4.73 9.84 -10.96
N ILE A 134 -3.84 10.14 -11.86
CA ILE A 134 -2.39 10.13 -11.62
C ILE A 134 -1.98 11.57 -11.33
N LEU A 135 -1.32 11.80 -10.20
CA LEU A 135 -0.84 13.14 -9.87
C LEU A 135 0.25 13.60 -10.83
N PRO A 136 0.23 14.89 -11.25
CA PRO A 136 1.32 15.49 -12.01
C PRO A 136 2.64 15.38 -11.26
N LYS A 137 3.75 15.27 -11.99
CA LYS A 137 5.09 15.04 -11.41
C LYS A 137 5.54 16.11 -10.42
N GLU A 138 5.01 17.32 -10.55
CA GLU A 138 5.27 18.46 -9.66
C GLU A 138 4.45 18.43 -8.36
N CYS A 139 3.45 17.53 -8.26
CA CYS A 139 2.63 17.37 -7.05
C CYS A 139 3.21 16.26 -6.20
N HIS A 140 3.55 16.59 -4.96
CA HIS A 140 4.01 15.61 -3.96
C HIS A 140 2.97 15.44 -2.88
N VAL A 141 2.89 14.22 -2.33
CA VAL A 141 2.04 13.88 -1.18
C VAL A 141 2.98 13.43 -0.06
N GLU A 142 2.86 14.03 1.11
CA GLU A 142 3.58 13.68 2.34
C GLU A 142 2.65 13.03 3.35
#